data_f68a726a5d2e6eeb2f4b042a9796e633
#
_entry.id   f68a726a5d2e6eeb2f4b042a9796e633
#
_cell.length_a   1.000
_cell.length_b   1.000
_cell.length_c   1.000
_cell.angle_alpha   90.00
_cell.angle_beta   90.00
_cell.angle_gamma   90.00
#
_symmetry.space_group_name_H-M   'P 1'
#
loop_
_entity.id
_entity.type
_entity.pdbx_description
1 polymer ?
#
loop_
_entity_poly.entity_id
_entity_poly.type
_entity_poly.pdbx_seq_one_letter_code
_entity_poly.pdbx_strand_id
1 'polypeptide(L)'
;MLHQHALELAADDFEAITQEPLTTQICAEAYWTTKTASDWWLQDPRVAWLAEWLRLHRRKKVLVICASAESAQAIEEYLRLRKGLTTAVFHEGLNLIERDRAAAYFADMDDGAQVLICSEIGSEGRNFQFAQDLVLFDLPTNPDLLEQRIGRLDRIGQTATVNIHVPFYRNTAQEKLMQWYHQGLNAFEKTCAIGQAAYVQFADELLPALVNTDDHTFSDLLSKTRVFAAALVEQLQQGRDRLLELNSCKPKQAQVLVDALAANDEEGALANYMEAVFDSFGIDFEKHSEHSLVLHPSDHMRIEQFPGLPESGLTVTYKRQQALSREDMQFLTWEHPLVRGAQDLISLSEFGNTAFCTLKLPPLKPGTLLLEALFVLHCPAPTELQLFRYMPQSLLRVLLDDKGKDLTAVLGINQFSKLLQKVPRNNAQDLVRHARPVLTTMLQNAEKITASKQAELISSAQHLVSAQINGELERMKALADVNPNVRQEEIDYLQQRLAASQHFLSQAKLRLDALRVVMTV
;
A
#
# COMPACT_ATOMS: atom_id res chain seq x y z
N MET A 1 -24.32 3.44 -3.82
CA MET A 1 -25.79 3.59 -3.62
C MET A 1 -26.11 5.07 -3.43
N LEU A 2 -27.02 5.63 -4.20
CA LEU A 2 -27.44 7.04 -4.09
C LEU A 2 -28.59 7.20 -3.09
N HIS A 3 -28.45 8.15 -2.16
CA HIS A 3 -29.48 8.61 -1.22
C HIS A 3 -29.80 10.08 -1.51
N GLN A 4 -31.03 10.33 -1.99
CA GLN A 4 -31.49 11.67 -2.33
C GLN A 4 -32.21 12.28 -1.11
N HIS A 5 -31.77 13.48 -0.73
CA HIS A 5 -32.37 14.22 0.40
C HIS A 5 -32.98 15.54 -0.11
N ALA A 6 -34.25 15.46 -0.54
CA ALA A 6 -34.98 16.60 -1.01
C ALA A 6 -35.45 17.48 0.16
N LEU A 7 -35.04 18.73 0.17
CA LEU A 7 -35.32 19.70 1.23
C LEU A 7 -36.22 20.81 0.72
N GLU A 8 -37.14 21.26 1.58
CA GLU A 8 -38.09 22.35 1.27
C GLU A 8 -37.46 23.69 1.70
N LEU A 9 -37.58 24.70 0.86
CA LEU A 9 -37.29 26.10 1.18
C LEU A 9 -38.57 26.83 1.58
N ALA A 10 -38.45 27.87 2.42
CA ALA A 10 -39.52 28.83 2.60
C ALA A 10 -39.84 29.55 1.27
N ALA A 11 -41.09 29.94 1.03
CA ALA A 11 -41.48 30.49 -0.27
C ALA A 11 -40.66 31.72 -0.69
N ASP A 12 -40.39 32.63 0.25
CA ASP A 12 -39.60 33.83 -0.01
C ASP A 12 -38.14 33.49 -0.35
N ASP A 13 -37.57 32.48 0.28
CA ASP A 13 -36.20 32.03 0.02
C ASP A 13 -36.12 31.28 -1.31
N PHE A 14 -37.13 30.49 -1.65
CA PHE A 14 -37.22 29.81 -2.93
C PHE A 14 -37.25 30.81 -4.10
N GLU A 15 -38.11 31.83 -4.02
CA GLU A 15 -38.24 32.86 -5.04
C GLU A 15 -36.90 33.62 -5.18
N ALA A 16 -36.27 34.00 -4.07
CA ALA A 16 -35.02 34.71 -4.07
C ALA A 16 -33.86 33.90 -4.67
N ILE A 17 -33.67 32.62 -4.25
CA ILE A 17 -32.62 31.76 -4.77
C ILE A 17 -32.77 31.50 -6.28
N THR A 18 -34.01 31.30 -6.76
CA THR A 18 -34.24 31.03 -8.18
C THR A 18 -34.00 32.23 -9.09
N GLN A 19 -33.91 33.44 -8.55
CA GLN A 19 -33.54 34.66 -9.29
C GLN A 19 -32.03 34.92 -9.30
N GLU A 20 -31.26 34.22 -8.46
CA GLU A 20 -29.79 34.36 -8.40
C GLU A 20 -29.10 33.75 -9.64
N PRO A 21 -27.82 34.14 -9.92
CA PRO A 21 -27.01 33.49 -10.94
C PRO A 21 -26.91 31.98 -10.69
N LEU A 22 -26.73 31.21 -11.77
CA LEU A 22 -26.65 29.73 -11.71
C LEU A 22 -25.63 29.23 -10.68
N THR A 23 -24.48 29.88 -10.57
CA THR A 23 -23.44 29.54 -9.59
C THR A 23 -23.95 29.60 -8.15
N THR A 24 -24.73 30.65 -7.82
CA THR A 24 -25.38 30.79 -6.50
C THR A 24 -26.53 29.79 -6.30
N GLN A 25 -27.28 29.47 -7.36
CA GLN A 25 -28.34 28.46 -7.25
C GLN A 25 -27.77 27.05 -6.97
N ILE A 26 -26.65 26.71 -7.55
CA ILE A 26 -25.98 25.41 -7.35
C ILE A 26 -25.27 25.38 -6.01
N CYS A 27 -24.49 26.43 -5.65
CA CYS A 27 -23.78 26.58 -4.38
C CYS A 27 -24.53 27.60 -3.52
N ALA A 28 -25.66 27.19 -2.94
CA ALA A 28 -26.59 28.10 -2.26
C ALA A 28 -26.07 28.75 -0.98
N GLU A 29 -24.93 28.31 -0.44
CA GLU A 29 -24.28 28.98 0.68
C GLU A 29 -23.91 30.43 0.34
N ALA A 30 -23.62 30.75 -0.91
CA ALA A 30 -23.39 32.13 -1.34
C ALA A 30 -24.63 33.02 -1.11
N TYR A 31 -25.83 32.51 -1.40
CA TYR A 31 -27.09 33.20 -1.10
C TYR A 31 -27.26 33.39 0.42
N TRP A 32 -27.09 32.35 1.21
CA TRP A 32 -27.26 32.42 2.65
C TRP A 32 -26.23 33.37 3.31
N THR A 33 -25.00 33.40 2.83
CA THR A 33 -23.96 34.31 3.30
C THR A 33 -24.33 35.77 3.05
N THR A 34 -24.89 36.11 1.89
CA THR A 34 -25.37 37.49 1.60
C THR A 34 -26.56 37.87 2.44
N LYS A 35 -27.44 36.93 2.76
CA LYS A 35 -28.67 37.18 3.54
C LYS A 35 -28.43 37.40 5.03
N THR A 36 -27.46 36.68 5.64
CA THR A 36 -27.29 36.61 7.11
C THR A 36 -25.91 37.00 7.63
N ALA A 37 -25.00 37.35 6.75
CA ALA A 37 -23.62 37.85 6.99
C ALA A 37 -22.69 36.93 7.83
N SER A 38 -23.13 36.36 8.96
CA SER A 38 -22.23 35.58 9.84
C SER A 38 -22.69 34.17 10.18
N ASP A 39 -23.98 33.91 10.20
CA ASP A 39 -24.56 32.65 10.71
C ASP A 39 -25.42 31.93 9.66
N TRP A 40 -24.98 31.92 8.39
CA TRP A 40 -25.73 31.37 7.26
C TRP A 40 -26.10 29.89 7.46
N TRP A 41 -25.29 29.14 8.13
CA TRP A 41 -25.51 27.71 8.42
C TRP A 41 -26.73 27.44 9.32
N LEU A 42 -27.22 28.43 10.06
CA LEU A 42 -28.47 28.30 10.84
C LEU A 42 -29.71 28.37 9.95
N GLN A 43 -29.60 28.99 8.79
CA GLN A 43 -30.70 29.20 7.85
C GLN A 43 -30.73 28.11 6.77
N ASP A 44 -29.62 27.50 6.46
CA ASP A 44 -29.54 26.47 5.43
C ASP A 44 -30.07 25.12 5.93
N PRO A 45 -31.23 24.65 5.41
CA PRO A 45 -31.81 23.37 5.80
C PRO A 45 -30.91 22.16 5.58
N ARG A 46 -29.96 22.25 4.65
CA ARG A 46 -28.99 21.16 4.37
C ARG A 46 -28.04 20.95 5.56
N VAL A 47 -27.64 22.02 6.23
CA VAL A 47 -26.78 21.94 7.43
C VAL A 47 -27.53 21.33 8.61
N ALA A 48 -28.82 21.73 8.80
CA ALA A 48 -29.66 21.14 9.83
C ALA A 48 -29.91 19.64 9.59
N TRP A 49 -30.15 19.25 8.35
CA TRP A 49 -30.28 17.85 7.94
C TRP A 49 -28.99 17.08 8.21
N LEU A 50 -27.84 17.62 7.81
CA LEU A 50 -26.53 16.97 8.02
C LEU A 50 -26.26 16.71 9.51
N ALA A 51 -26.50 17.70 10.36
CA ALA A 51 -26.31 17.58 11.79
C ALA A 51 -27.19 16.47 12.41
N GLU A 52 -28.45 16.41 12.01
CA GLU A 52 -29.39 15.39 12.50
C GLU A 52 -29.02 14.00 11.97
N TRP A 53 -28.68 13.91 10.69
CA TRP A 53 -28.26 12.65 10.08
C TRP A 53 -27.01 12.09 10.74
N LEU A 54 -25.97 12.90 11.00
CA LEU A 54 -24.76 12.49 11.71
C LEU A 54 -25.06 12.04 13.16
N ARG A 55 -25.97 12.74 13.85
CA ARG A 55 -26.38 12.37 15.21
C ARG A 55 -27.04 10.98 15.26
N LEU A 56 -27.81 10.62 14.25
CA LEU A 56 -28.45 9.31 14.13
C LEU A 56 -27.47 8.19 13.74
N HIS A 57 -26.34 8.54 13.10
CA HIS A 57 -25.37 7.58 12.55
C HIS A 57 -23.98 7.69 13.21
N ARG A 58 -23.92 7.81 14.54
CA ARG A 58 -22.70 8.12 15.31
C ARG A 58 -21.50 7.17 15.10
N ARG A 59 -21.75 5.94 14.64
CA ARG A 59 -20.70 4.93 14.41
C ARG A 59 -20.14 4.95 13.00
N LYS A 60 -20.69 5.75 12.11
CA LYS A 60 -20.25 5.82 10.72
C LYS A 60 -19.19 6.91 10.56
N LYS A 61 -18.15 6.60 9.79
CA LYS A 61 -17.20 7.59 9.28
C LYS A 61 -17.76 8.21 8.01
N VAL A 62 -17.84 9.52 7.97
CA VAL A 62 -18.52 10.26 6.90
C VAL A 62 -17.60 11.29 6.30
N LEU A 63 -17.41 11.27 5.00
CA LEU A 63 -16.73 12.31 4.26
C LEU A 63 -17.76 13.28 3.70
N VAL A 64 -17.61 14.57 4.00
CA VAL A 64 -18.45 15.66 3.46
C VAL A 64 -17.59 16.51 2.53
N ILE A 65 -18.03 16.74 1.30
CA ILE A 65 -17.32 17.60 0.35
C ILE A 65 -18.19 18.80 0.01
N CYS A 66 -17.63 20.00 0.23
CA CYS A 66 -18.22 21.30 -0.06
C CYS A 66 -17.49 21.99 -1.21
N ALA A 67 -18.13 22.94 -1.86
CA ALA A 67 -17.53 23.68 -2.96
C ALA A 67 -16.40 24.63 -2.51
N SER A 68 -16.43 25.16 -1.28
CA SER A 68 -15.46 26.14 -0.79
C SER A 68 -14.86 25.78 0.58
N ALA A 69 -13.68 26.34 0.86
CA ALA A 69 -13.03 26.23 2.17
C ALA A 69 -13.82 26.90 3.27
N GLU A 70 -14.41 28.06 2.98
CA GLU A 70 -15.20 28.84 3.92
C GLU A 70 -16.44 28.04 4.36
N SER A 71 -17.14 27.39 3.41
CA SER A 71 -18.27 26.53 3.72
C SER A 71 -17.88 25.34 4.57
N ALA A 72 -16.74 24.70 4.26
CA ALA A 72 -16.24 23.56 5.01
C ALA A 72 -15.90 23.94 6.46
N GLN A 73 -15.23 25.07 6.67
CA GLN A 73 -14.88 25.58 7.99
C GLN A 73 -16.12 25.95 8.81
N ALA A 74 -17.06 26.68 8.20
CA ALA A 74 -18.27 27.13 8.89
C ALA A 74 -19.16 25.94 9.32
N ILE A 75 -19.30 24.94 8.48
CA ILE A 75 -20.06 23.72 8.81
C ILE A 75 -19.33 22.94 9.92
N GLU A 76 -18.02 22.78 9.83
CA GLU A 76 -17.22 22.11 10.87
C GLU A 76 -17.40 22.78 12.23
N GLU A 77 -17.20 24.09 12.28
CA GLU A 77 -17.32 24.87 13.52
C GLU A 77 -18.72 24.72 14.14
N TYR A 78 -19.78 24.80 13.32
CA TYR A 78 -21.14 24.57 13.78
C TYR A 78 -21.35 23.18 14.35
N LEU A 79 -20.93 22.14 13.64
CA LEU A 79 -21.10 20.76 14.07
C LEU A 79 -20.33 20.48 15.37
N ARG A 80 -19.11 21.01 15.49
CA ARG A 80 -18.26 20.85 16.67
C ARG A 80 -18.80 21.65 17.87
N LEU A 81 -19.02 22.95 17.70
CA LEU A 81 -19.33 23.84 18.82
C LEU A 81 -20.80 23.79 19.24
N ARG A 82 -21.73 23.63 18.28
CA ARG A 82 -23.18 23.68 18.58
C ARG A 82 -23.82 22.31 18.69
N LYS A 83 -23.26 21.28 18.04
CA LYS A 83 -23.82 19.93 18.05
C LYS A 83 -22.99 18.93 18.85
N GLY A 84 -21.76 19.28 19.24
CA GLY A 84 -20.88 18.43 20.04
C GLY A 84 -20.46 17.15 19.30
N LEU A 85 -20.34 17.23 17.96
CA LEU A 85 -19.87 16.11 17.14
C LEU A 85 -18.34 16.15 17.06
N THR A 86 -17.73 14.97 16.93
CA THR A 86 -16.28 14.86 16.67
C THR A 86 -16.04 15.09 15.18
N THR A 87 -15.40 16.21 14.86
CA THR A 87 -15.23 16.69 13.50
C THR A 87 -13.76 16.94 13.18
N ALA A 88 -13.40 16.83 11.91
CA ALA A 88 -12.15 17.33 11.35
C ALA A 88 -12.45 18.13 10.07
N VAL A 89 -11.61 19.11 9.76
CA VAL A 89 -11.71 19.91 8.54
C VAL A 89 -10.45 19.77 7.70
N PHE A 90 -10.62 19.80 6.37
CA PHE A 90 -9.51 19.64 5.44
C PHE A 90 -9.71 20.55 4.22
N HIS A 91 -8.91 21.60 4.12
CA HIS A 91 -9.01 22.60 3.06
C HIS A 91 -7.63 23.13 2.64
N GLU A 92 -7.56 23.88 1.55
CA GLU A 92 -6.34 24.41 0.96
C GLU A 92 -5.58 25.38 1.85
N GLY A 93 -6.25 26.06 2.77
CA GLY A 93 -5.61 26.99 3.73
C GLY A 93 -4.81 26.32 4.84
N LEU A 94 -4.96 25.00 5.05
CA LEU A 94 -4.18 24.24 6.03
C LEU A 94 -2.79 23.90 5.47
N ASN A 95 -1.77 23.95 6.34
CA ASN A 95 -0.45 23.43 5.97
C ASN A 95 -0.44 21.89 5.91
N LEU A 96 0.64 21.31 5.38
CA LEU A 96 0.73 19.86 5.17
C LEU A 96 0.56 19.06 6.46
N ILE A 97 1.19 19.51 7.55
CA ILE A 97 1.13 18.84 8.87
C ILE A 97 -0.29 18.86 9.45
N GLU A 98 -0.99 19.98 9.31
CA GLU A 98 -2.38 20.10 9.76
C GLU A 98 -3.31 19.20 8.97
N ARG A 99 -3.10 19.10 7.66
CA ARG A 99 -3.84 18.17 6.78
C ARG A 99 -3.60 16.72 7.18
N ASP A 100 -2.34 16.35 7.46
CA ASP A 100 -1.98 15.00 7.89
C ASP A 100 -2.63 14.66 9.23
N ARG A 101 -2.62 15.58 10.18
CA ARG A 101 -3.29 15.41 11.48
C ARG A 101 -4.80 15.25 11.34
N ALA A 102 -5.45 16.06 10.51
CA ALA A 102 -6.88 15.97 10.28
C ALA A 102 -7.26 14.63 9.63
N ALA A 103 -6.49 14.17 8.64
CA ALA A 103 -6.68 12.89 7.98
C ALA A 103 -6.44 11.72 8.95
N ALA A 104 -5.38 11.75 9.75
CA ALA A 104 -5.07 10.75 10.76
C ALA A 104 -6.16 10.68 11.85
N TYR A 105 -6.64 11.84 12.32
CA TYR A 105 -7.74 11.90 13.29
C TYR A 105 -9.04 11.33 12.72
N PHE A 106 -9.33 11.57 11.44
CA PHE A 106 -10.50 10.96 10.79
C PHE A 106 -10.33 9.44 10.57
N ALA A 107 -9.12 8.97 10.31
CA ALA A 107 -8.84 7.55 10.10
C ALA A 107 -8.88 6.72 11.39
N ASP A 108 -8.74 7.35 12.55
CA ASP A 108 -8.83 6.67 13.84
C ASP A 108 -10.29 6.19 14.08
N MET A 109 -10.45 4.85 14.17
CA MET A 109 -11.77 4.22 14.28
C MET A 109 -12.34 4.24 15.71
N ASP A 110 -11.49 4.41 16.72
CA ASP A 110 -11.88 4.31 18.12
C ASP A 110 -12.18 5.70 18.72
N ASP A 111 -11.23 6.61 18.68
CA ASP A 111 -11.34 7.93 19.31
C ASP A 111 -11.32 9.09 18.30
N GLY A 112 -11.32 8.80 17.02
CA GLY A 112 -11.19 9.78 15.95
C GLY A 112 -12.45 10.53 15.57
N ALA A 113 -12.31 11.47 14.63
CA ALA A 113 -13.43 12.25 14.12
C ALA A 113 -14.47 11.34 13.43
N GLN A 114 -15.75 11.59 13.71
CA GLN A 114 -16.87 10.95 13.00
C GLN A 114 -16.96 11.45 11.57
N VAL A 115 -16.76 12.75 11.36
CA VAL A 115 -16.92 13.40 10.06
C VAL A 115 -15.69 14.21 9.69
N LEU A 116 -15.23 14.06 8.46
CA LEU A 116 -14.25 14.93 7.82
C LEU A 116 -14.95 15.81 6.80
N ILE A 117 -14.82 17.12 6.94
CA ILE A 117 -15.42 18.09 6.04
C ILE A 117 -14.32 18.71 5.19
N CYS A 118 -14.42 18.55 3.87
CA CYS A 118 -13.42 18.97 2.92
C CYS A 118 -13.93 20.03 1.97
N SER A 119 -13.05 20.95 1.55
CA SER A 119 -13.22 21.70 0.31
C SER A 119 -12.87 20.84 -0.91
N GLU A 120 -13.20 21.32 -2.10
CA GLU A 120 -12.89 20.67 -3.38
C GLU A 120 -11.39 20.32 -3.47
N ILE A 121 -10.53 21.32 -3.38
CA ILE A 121 -9.08 21.20 -3.53
C ILE A 121 -8.47 20.45 -2.32
N GLY A 122 -9.02 20.67 -1.13
CA GLY A 122 -8.52 20.05 0.09
C GLY A 122 -8.51 18.52 0.03
N SER A 123 -9.48 17.90 -0.64
CA SER A 123 -9.61 16.45 -0.70
C SER A 123 -8.66 15.77 -1.70
N GLU A 124 -7.94 16.51 -2.55
CA GLU A 124 -7.07 15.94 -3.58
C GLU A 124 -5.92 15.08 -3.02
N GLY A 125 -5.66 13.97 -3.70
CA GLY A 125 -4.50 13.09 -3.40
C GLY A 125 -4.70 12.13 -2.23
N ARG A 126 -5.73 12.28 -1.39
CA ARG A 126 -5.94 11.47 -0.19
C ARG A 126 -6.82 10.24 -0.43
N ASN A 127 -6.63 9.21 0.41
CA ASN A 127 -7.39 7.97 0.38
C ASN A 127 -8.23 7.83 1.66
N PHE A 128 -9.55 7.77 1.48
CA PHE A 128 -10.50 7.61 2.58
C PHE A 128 -11.39 6.36 2.40
N GLN A 129 -10.88 5.32 1.75
CA GLN A 129 -11.65 4.09 1.45
C GLN A 129 -12.13 3.33 2.70
N PHE A 130 -11.66 3.66 3.90
CA PHE A 130 -12.17 3.14 5.15
C PHE A 130 -13.55 3.72 5.52
N ALA A 131 -13.91 4.90 4.99
CA ALA A 131 -15.24 5.47 5.09
C ALA A 131 -16.15 4.93 3.97
N GLN A 132 -17.44 4.78 4.27
CA GLN A 132 -18.42 4.23 3.34
C GLN A 132 -19.52 5.22 2.98
N ASP A 133 -19.62 6.33 3.70
CA ASP A 133 -20.66 7.33 3.50
C ASP A 133 -20.02 8.65 3.03
N LEU A 134 -20.40 9.09 1.83
CA LEU A 134 -19.99 10.34 1.19
C LEU A 134 -21.19 11.28 1.12
N VAL A 135 -21.05 12.48 1.67
CA VAL A 135 -22.03 13.56 1.49
C VAL A 135 -21.48 14.57 0.48
N LEU A 136 -22.14 14.70 -0.64
CA LEU A 136 -21.88 15.75 -1.62
C LEU A 136 -22.78 16.94 -1.26
N PHE A 137 -22.24 17.87 -0.44
CA PHE A 137 -23.00 19.02 0.03
C PHE A 137 -23.42 19.94 -1.13
N ASP A 138 -22.55 20.05 -2.14
CA ASP A 138 -22.78 20.69 -3.41
C ASP A 138 -22.36 19.77 -4.54
N LEU A 139 -23.04 19.83 -5.67
CA LEU A 139 -22.67 19.11 -6.87
C LEU A 139 -21.87 20.03 -7.81
N PRO A 140 -20.71 19.58 -8.31
CA PRO A 140 -19.97 20.33 -9.31
C PRO A 140 -20.75 20.28 -10.66
N THR A 141 -20.58 21.26 -11.51
CA THR A 141 -21.13 21.23 -12.88
C THR A 141 -20.29 20.33 -13.80
N ASN A 142 -19.02 20.13 -13.50
CA ASN A 142 -18.11 19.28 -14.26
C ASN A 142 -18.15 17.84 -13.74
N PRO A 143 -18.51 16.84 -14.59
CA PRO A 143 -18.56 15.42 -14.20
C PRO A 143 -17.24 14.84 -13.74
N ASP A 144 -16.08 15.31 -14.24
CA ASP A 144 -14.79 14.82 -13.80
C ASP A 144 -14.52 15.13 -12.32
N LEU A 145 -14.97 16.30 -11.86
CA LEU A 145 -14.89 16.64 -10.43
C LEU A 145 -15.80 15.74 -9.59
N LEU A 146 -16.99 15.39 -10.10
CA LEU A 146 -17.86 14.44 -9.41
C LEU A 146 -17.20 13.07 -9.28
N GLU A 147 -16.61 12.55 -10.35
CA GLU A 147 -15.85 11.29 -10.34
C GLU A 147 -14.66 11.35 -9.37
N GLN A 148 -13.93 12.45 -9.34
CA GLN A 148 -12.83 12.65 -8.39
C GLN A 148 -13.33 12.61 -6.95
N ARG A 149 -14.45 13.26 -6.63
CA ARG A 149 -15.06 13.23 -5.29
C ARG A 149 -15.46 11.83 -4.87
N ILE A 150 -16.14 11.09 -5.74
CA ILE A 150 -16.55 9.69 -5.48
C ILE A 150 -15.30 8.80 -5.33
N GLY A 151 -14.30 9.00 -6.16
CA GLY A 151 -13.03 8.28 -6.15
C GLY A 151 -12.19 8.48 -4.86
N ARG A 152 -12.60 9.36 -3.93
CA ARG A 152 -11.96 9.43 -2.59
C ARG A 152 -12.28 8.20 -1.74
N LEU A 153 -13.45 7.61 -1.93
CA LEU A 153 -13.93 6.42 -1.23
C LEU A 153 -13.94 5.18 -2.12
N ASP A 154 -14.35 5.34 -3.38
CA ASP A 154 -14.45 4.24 -4.35
C ASP A 154 -13.11 4.04 -5.06
N ARG A 155 -12.27 3.22 -4.45
CA ARG A 155 -10.93 2.87 -4.97
C ARG A 155 -10.75 1.37 -5.09
N ILE A 156 -9.72 0.98 -5.84
CA ILE A 156 -9.29 -0.43 -5.92
C ILE A 156 -9.04 -0.96 -4.51
N GLY A 157 -9.73 -2.04 -4.14
CA GLY A 157 -9.70 -2.62 -2.79
C GLY A 157 -10.88 -2.23 -1.90
N GLN A 158 -11.78 -1.34 -2.33
CA GLN A 158 -13.04 -1.10 -1.63
C GLN A 158 -13.92 -2.36 -1.70
N THR A 159 -14.24 -2.91 -0.53
CA THR A 159 -15.05 -4.15 -0.41
C THR A 159 -16.50 -3.88 -0.03
N ALA A 160 -16.79 -2.67 0.41
CA ALA A 160 -18.13 -2.28 0.85
C ALA A 160 -18.76 -1.29 -0.14
N THR A 161 -20.09 -1.26 -0.15
CA THR A 161 -20.84 -0.31 -0.97
C THR A 161 -20.66 1.11 -0.45
N VAL A 162 -20.21 2.03 -1.30
CA VAL A 162 -20.17 3.46 -1.01
C VAL A 162 -21.58 4.03 -1.10
N ASN A 163 -22.04 4.68 -0.02
CA ASN A 163 -23.30 5.37 0.04
C ASN A 163 -23.08 6.86 -0.24
N ILE A 164 -23.73 7.37 -1.27
CA ILE A 164 -23.62 8.77 -1.68
C ILE A 164 -24.90 9.50 -1.28
N HIS A 165 -24.78 10.52 -0.45
CA HIS A 165 -25.85 11.35 0.05
C HIS A 165 -25.79 12.72 -0.62
N VAL A 166 -26.88 13.10 -1.28
CA VAL A 166 -27.00 14.39 -1.97
C VAL A 166 -28.19 15.17 -1.39
N PRO A 167 -27.94 16.15 -0.49
CA PRO A 167 -28.97 17.08 -0.05
C PRO A 167 -29.16 18.18 -1.11
N PHE A 168 -30.39 18.41 -1.51
CA PHE A 168 -30.75 19.42 -2.53
C PHE A 168 -32.06 20.09 -2.23
N TYR A 169 -32.27 21.30 -2.73
CA TYR A 169 -33.52 22.01 -2.65
C TYR A 169 -34.45 21.60 -3.81
N ARG A 170 -35.71 21.30 -3.47
CA ARG A 170 -36.72 20.92 -4.45
C ARG A 170 -37.01 22.05 -5.44
N ASN A 171 -37.29 21.68 -6.67
CA ASN A 171 -37.66 22.58 -7.78
C ASN A 171 -36.59 23.64 -8.11
N THR A 172 -35.33 23.40 -7.78
CA THR A 172 -34.19 24.31 -8.06
C THR A 172 -33.21 23.71 -9.04
N ALA A 173 -32.23 24.51 -9.45
CA ALA A 173 -31.12 24.06 -10.28
C ALA A 173 -30.32 22.90 -9.65
N GLN A 174 -30.28 22.79 -8.31
CA GLN A 174 -29.63 21.67 -7.62
C GLN A 174 -30.33 20.34 -7.91
N GLU A 175 -31.65 20.31 -7.85
CA GLU A 175 -32.44 19.10 -8.18
C GLU A 175 -32.22 18.68 -9.63
N LYS A 176 -32.29 19.64 -10.57
CA LYS A 176 -32.07 19.35 -11.99
C LYS A 176 -30.65 18.84 -12.26
N LEU A 177 -29.64 19.42 -11.65
CA LEU A 177 -28.24 18.95 -11.76
C LEU A 177 -28.09 17.52 -11.21
N MET A 178 -28.67 17.24 -10.04
CA MET A 178 -28.68 15.89 -9.47
C MET A 178 -29.39 14.89 -10.40
N GLN A 179 -30.56 15.27 -10.98
CA GLN A 179 -31.26 14.43 -11.94
C GLN A 179 -30.49 14.20 -13.22
N TRP A 180 -29.76 15.21 -13.73
CA TRP A 180 -28.90 15.06 -14.91
C TRP A 180 -27.79 14.04 -14.67
N TYR A 181 -27.11 14.11 -13.52
CA TYR A 181 -26.12 13.12 -13.14
C TYR A 181 -26.69 11.72 -12.95
N HIS A 182 -27.82 11.62 -12.25
CA HIS A 182 -28.41 10.33 -11.93
C HIS A 182 -29.13 9.70 -13.13
N GLN A 183 -30.08 10.43 -13.73
CA GLN A 183 -30.94 9.89 -14.77
C GLN A 183 -30.33 10.02 -16.18
N GLY A 184 -29.53 11.05 -16.44
CA GLY A 184 -28.86 11.27 -17.72
C GLY A 184 -27.61 10.41 -17.88
N LEU A 185 -26.70 10.48 -16.91
CA LEU A 185 -25.36 9.87 -16.99
C LEU A 185 -25.22 8.59 -16.18
N ASN A 186 -26.11 8.33 -15.22
CA ASN A 186 -26.00 7.26 -14.22
C ASN A 186 -24.69 7.31 -13.39
N ALA A 187 -24.18 8.53 -13.13
CA ALA A 187 -22.86 8.79 -12.57
C ALA A 187 -22.70 8.41 -11.09
N PHE A 188 -23.80 8.16 -10.36
CA PHE A 188 -23.76 7.73 -8.96
C PHE A 188 -23.74 6.20 -8.77
N GLU A 189 -24.11 5.44 -9.79
CA GLU A 189 -24.19 3.98 -9.70
C GLU A 189 -23.06 3.29 -10.47
N LYS A 190 -22.50 3.96 -11.46
CA LYS A 190 -21.41 3.43 -12.30
C LYS A 190 -20.39 4.52 -12.55
N THR A 191 -19.11 4.12 -12.66
CA THR A 191 -18.05 5.02 -13.09
C THR A 191 -18.40 5.66 -14.43
N CYS A 192 -18.40 6.98 -14.48
CA CYS A 192 -18.86 7.77 -15.62
C CYS A 192 -17.71 8.21 -16.54
N ALA A 193 -17.01 7.23 -17.14
CA ALA A 193 -15.88 7.51 -18.06
C ALA A 193 -16.24 8.43 -19.26
N ILE A 194 -17.53 8.63 -19.49
CA ILE A 194 -18.06 9.46 -20.59
C ILE A 194 -18.53 10.84 -20.13
N GLY A 195 -18.44 11.13 -18.83
CA GLY A 195 -19.01 12.34 -18.22
C GLY A 195 -18.53 13.62 -18.89
N GLN A 196 -17.22 13.76 -19.06
CA GLN A 196 -16.63 14.93 -19.71
C GLN A 196 -17.06 15.09 -21.15
N ALA A 197 -17.14 14.00 -21.92
CA ALA A 197 -17.59 14.04 -23.30
C ALA A 197 -19.07 14.50 -23.41
N ALA A 198 -19.91 13.99 -22.51
CA ALA A 198 -21.31 14.42 -22.43
C ALA A 198 -21.43 15.89 -22.00
N TYR A 199 -20.61 16.32 -21.03
CA TYR A 199 -20.61 17.72 -20.60
C TYR A 199 -20.20 18.67 -21.75
N VAL A 200 -19.14 18.36 -22.47
CA VAL A 200 -18.70 19.16 -23.63
C VAL A 200 -19.80 19.20 -24.71
N GLN A 201 -20.49 18.08 -24.94
CA GLN A 201 -21.56 17.99 -25.94
C GLN A 201 -22.79 18.83 -25.60
N PHE A 202 -23.16 18.87 -24.31
CA PHE A 202 -24.44 19.44 -23.87
C PHE A 202 -24.30 20.69 -22.98
N ALA A 203 -23.09 21.23 -22.74
CA ALA A 203 -22.89 22.36 -21.83
C ALA A 203 -23.73 23.60 -22.20
N ASP A 204 -23.83 23.92 -23.48
CA ASP A 204 -24.60 25.05 -23.97
C ASP A 204 -26.11 24.88 -23.80
N GLU A 205 -26.62 23.65 -23.72
CA GLU A 205 -28.03 23.35 -23.44
C GLU A 205 -28.27 23.15 -21.94
N LEU A 206 -27.32 22.55 -21.22
CA LEU A 206 -27.43 22.18 -19.81
C LEU A 206 -27.54 23.43 -18.92
N LEU A 207 -26.57 24.33 -18.99
CA LEU A 207 -26.53 25.48 -18.09
C LEU A 207 -27.79 26.34 -18.15
N PRO A 208 -28.36 26.68 -19.35
CA PRO A 208 -29.65 27.35 -19.42
C PRO A 208 -30.83 26.50 -18.92
N ALA A 209 -30.82 25.18 -19.19
CA ALA A 209 -31.91 24.30 -18.76
C ALA A 209 -32.02 24.12 -17.23
N LEU A 210 -30.86 24.26 -16.51
CA LEU A 210 -30.87 24.20 -15.04
C LEU A 210 -31.66 25.35 -14.40
N VAL A 211 -31.61 26.56 -14.97
CA VAL A 211 -32.30 27.76 -14.45
C VAL A 211 -33.70 27.96 -15.07
N ASN A 212 -33.97 27.32 -16.21
CA ASN A 212 -35.25 27.47 -16.87
C ASN A 212 -36.38 26.77 -16.07
N THR A 213 -37.52 27.39 -15.94
CA THR A 213 -38.70 26.84 -15.28
C THR A 213 -39.50 25.86 -16.15
N ASP A 214 -39.15 25.74 -17.45
CA ASP A 214 -39.81 24.81 -18.37
C ASP A 214 -39.24 23.38 -18.22
N ASP A 215 -40.04 22.51 -17.64
CA ASP A 215 -39.69 21.11 -17.43
C ASP A 215 -39.59 20.29 -18.73
N HIS A 216 -40.23 20.73 -19.82
CA HIS A 216 -40.17 20.04 -21.11
C HIS A 216 -38.76 20.15 -21.72
N THR A 217 -38.14 21.32 -21.68
CA THR A 217 -36.78 21.55 -22.18
C THR A 217 -35.79 20.68 -21.43
N PHE A 218 -35.91 20.59 -20.11
CA PHE A 218 -35.00 19.76 -19.28
C PHE A 218 -35.22 18.26 -19.51
N SER A 219 -36.50 17.81 -19.64
CA SER A 219 -36.82 16.40 -19.93
C SER A 219 -36.26 15.95 -21.29
N ASP A 220 -36.32 16.81 -22.32
CA ASP A 220 -35.74 16.54 -23.62
C ASP A 220 -34.20 16.40 -23.54
N LEU A 221 -33.54 17.32 -22.82
CA LEU A 221 -32.12 17.26 -22.56
C LEU A 221 -31.71 15.95 -21.84
N LEU A 222 -32.44 15.54 -20.81
CA LEU A 222 -32.18 14.26 -20.13
C LEU A 222 -32.27 13.08 -21.09
N SER A 223 -33.27 13.07 -21.97
CA SER A 223 -33.44 12.01 -22.95
C SER A 223 -32.30 11.98 -23.97
N LYS A 224 -31.87 13.14 -24.48
CA LYS A 224 -30.72 13.29 -25.38
C LYS A 224 -29.41 12.82 -24.70
N THR A 225 -29.19 13.25 -23.46
CA THR A 225 -28.00 12.87 -22.70
C THR A 225 -27.95 11.35 -22.50
N ARG A 226 -29.08 10.71 -22.15
CA ARG A 226 -29.15 9.26 -21.97
C ARG A 226 -28.83 8.48 -23.22
N VAL A 227 -29.39 8.90 -24.37
CA VAL A 227 -29.13 8.27 -25.68
C VAL A 227 -27.67 8.43 -26.07
N PHE A 228 -27.10 9.62 -25.92
CA PHE A 228 -25.69 9.90 -26.21
C PHE A 228 -24.77 9.05 -25.30
N ALA A 229 -25.05 9.03 -24.00
CA ALA A 229 -24.30 8.25 -23.03
C ALA A 229 -24.29 6.76 -23.37
N ALA A 230 -25.45 6.18 -23.70
CA ALA A 230 -25.54 4.78 -24.07
C ALA A 230 -24.75 4.47 -25.36
N ALA A 231 -24.86 5.30 -26.38
CA ALA A 231 -24.14 5.13 -27.63
C ALA A 231 -22.62 5.21 -27.45
N LEU A 232 -22.16 6.16 -26.65
CA LEU A 232 -20.72 6.35 -26.41
C LEU A 232 -20.12 5.21 -25.57
N VAL A 233 -20.85 4.72 -24.56
CA VAL A 233 -20.44 3.54 -23.78
C VAL A 233 -20.32 2.33 -24.68
N GLU A 234 -21.28 2.09 -25.58
CA GLU A 234 -21.22 0.99 -26.53
C GLU A 234 -20.03 1.11 -27.48
N GLN A 235 -19.77 2.31 -28.00
CA GLN A 235 -18.62 2.59 -28.86
C GLN A 235 -17.28 2.34 -28.14
N LEU A 236 -17.16 2.78 -26.89
CA LEU A 236 -15.98 2.51 -26.06
C LEU A 236 -15.80 1.00 -25.80
N GLN A 237 -16.89 0.26 -25.57
CA GLN A 237 -16.83 -1.19 -25.39
C GLN A 237 -16.41 -1.92 -26.67
N GLN A 238 -16.85 -1.45 -27.84
CA GLN A 238 -16.44 -2.05 -29.13
C GLN A 238 -14.98 -1.72 -29.49
N GLY A 239 -14.48 -0.54 -29.09
CA GLY A 239 -13.09 -0.14 -29.31
C GLY A 239 -12.07 -0.73 -28.34
N ARG A 240 -12.51 -1.39 -27.26
CA ARG A 240 -11.61 -2.03 -26.31
C ARG A 240 -11.02 -3.31 -26.90
N ASP A 241 -9.71 -3.49 -26.75
CA ASP A 241 -9.07 -4.77 -27.06
C ASP A 241 -9.49 -5.83 -26.01
N ARG A 242 -10.57 -6.54 -26.36
CA ARG A 242 -11.18 -7.57 -25.51
C ARG A 242 -10.20 -8.68 -25.13
N LEU A 243 -9.18 -8.92 -25.97
CA LEU A 243 -8.13 -9.89 -25.66
C LEU A 243 -7.20 -9.39 -24.56
N LEU A 244 -6.89 -8.10 -24.54
CA LEU A 244 -6.13 -7.46 -23.44
C LEU A 244 -6.92 -7.53 -22.13
N GLU A 245 -8.20 -7.23 -22.13
CA GLU A 245 -9.05 -7.32 -20.94
C GLU A 245 -9.16 -8.75 -20.41
N LEU A 246 -9.40 -9.73 -21.27
CA LEU A 246 -9.50 -11.14 -20.89
C LEU A 246 -8.17 -11.70 -20.37
N ASN A 247 -7.03 -11.14 -20.79
CA ASN A 247 -5.71 -11.55 -20.33
C ASN A 247 -5.16 -10.68 -19.17
N SER A 248 -5.76 -9.53 -18.89
CA SER A 248 -5.29 -8.59 -17.85
C SER A 248 -5.52 -9.12 -16.44
N CYS A 249 -6.55 -9.91 -16.21
CA CYS A 249 -6.85 -10.50 -14.92
C CYS A 249 -7.15 -11.99 -15.05
N LYS A 250 -6.43 -12.80 -14.28
CA LYS A 250 -6.68 -14.25 -14.11
C LYS A 250 -7.14 -14.49 -12.67
N PRO A 251 -8.47 -14.41 -12.38
CA PRO A 251 -8.99 -14.36 -11.00
C PRO A 251 -8.50 -15.50 -10.11
N LYS A 252 -8.41 -16.72 -10.63
CA LYS A 252 -7.91 -17.88 -9.86
C LYS A 252 -6.43 -17.74 -9.47
N GLN A 253 -5.59 -17.23 -10.37
CA GLN A 253 -4.17 -17.00 -10.07
C GLN A 253 -4.00 -15.79 -9.14
N ALA A 254 -4.77 -14.73 -9.35
CA ALA A 254 -4.79 -13.56 -8.49
C ALA A 254 -5.19 -13.95 -7.05
N GLN A 255 -6.23 -14.79 -6.89
CA GLN A 255 -6.65 -15.25 -5.56
C GLN A 255 -5.54 -16.03 -4.84
N VAL A 256 -4.84 -16.93 -5.53
CA VAL A 256 -3.71 -17.68 -4.95
C VAL A 256 -2.61 -16.72 -4.45
N LEU A 257 -2.32 -15.66 -5.21
CA LEU A 257 -1.33 -14.65 -4.80
C LEU A 257 -1.82 -13.82 -3.61
N VAL A 258 -3.10 -13.42 -3.61
CA VAL A 258 -3.71 -12.69 -2.48
C VAL A 258 -3.65 -13.51 -1.21
N ASP A 259 -4.05 -14.79 -1.29
CA ASP A 259 -4.04 -15.70 -0.15
C ASP A 259 -2.61 -15.93 0.39
N ALA A 260 -1.62 -16.07 -0.51
CA ALA A 260 -0.22 -16.22 -0.13
C ALA A 260 0.34 -14.94 0.53
N LEU A 261 -0.02 -13.76 0.03
CA LEU A 261 0.37 -12.48 0.64
C LEU A 261 -0.28 -12.30 2.01
N ALA A 262 -1.57 -12.61 2.15
CA ALA A 262 -2.26 -12.53 3.43
C ALA A 262 -1.65 -13.48 4.48
N ALA A 263 -1.34 -14.71 4.08
CA ALA A 263 -0.67 -15.68 4.95
C ALA A 263 0.72 -15.18 5.40
N ASN A 264 1.49 -14.58 4.50
CA ASN A 264 2.79 -13.99 4.83
C ASN A 264 2.68 -12.79 5.78
N ASP A 265 1.66 -11.94 5.62
CA ASP A 265 1.41 -10.79 6.50
C ASP A 265 1.00 -11.23 7.92
N GLU A 266 0.43 -12.44 8.08
CA GLU A 266 -0.01 -12.99 9.37
C GLU A 266 1.08 -13.81 10.10
N GLU A 267 2.11 -14.27 9.41
CA GLU A 267 3.11 -15.23 9.94
C GLU A 267 3.94 -14.67 11.10
N GLY A 268 4.02 -13.35 11.27
CA GLY A 268 4.73 -12.67 12.36
C GLY A 268 6.26 -12.85 12.34
N ALA A 269 6.79 -13.55 11.35
CA ALA A 269 8.23 -13.82 11.23
C ALA A 269 9.06 -12.54 11.09
N LEU A 270 8.56 -11.59 10.30
CA LEU A 270 9.20 -10.29 10.12
C LEU A 270 9.21 -9.47 11.40
N ALA A 271 8.09 -9.44 12.14
CA ALA A 271 8.01 -8.71 13.40
C ALA A 271 9.01 -9.26 14.41
N ASN A 272 9.04 -10.57 14.61
CA ASN A 272 9.99 -11.22 15.52
C ASN A 272 11.46 -10.98 15.11
N TYR A 273 11.74 -10.98 13.80
CA TYR A 273 13.07 -10.69 13.28
C TYR A 273 13.48 -9.25 13.57
N MET A 274 12.63 -8.29 13.25
CA MET A 274 12.95 -6.86 13.43
C MET A 274 13.01 -6.46 14.90
N GLU A 275 12.16 -6.99 15.78
CA GLU A 275 12.25 -6.77 17.22
C GLU A 275 13.61 -7.27 17.77
N ALA A 276 14.05 -8.46 17.34
CA ALA A 276 15.37 -8.98 17.73
C ALA A 276 16.53 -8.12 17.18
N VAL A 277 16.36 -7.53 16.00
CA VAL A 277 17.33 -6.59 15.42
C VAL A 277 17.35 -5.29 16.22
N PHE A 278 16.20 -4.70 16.53
CA PHE A 278 16.09 -3.47 17.31
C PHE A 278 16.75 -3.63 18.69
N ASP A 279 16.43 -4.70 19.40
CA ASP A 279 17.07 -5.04 20.67
C ASP A 279 18.60 -5.21 20.54
N SER A 280 19.05 -5.87 19.45
CA SER A 280 20.47 -6.15 19.24
C SER A 280 21.29 -4.91 18.93
N PHE A 281 20.68 -3.94 18.22
CA PHE A 281 21.36 -2.69 17.84
C PHE A 281 21.04 -1.52 18.78
N GLY A 282 20.16 -1.71 19.77
CA GLY A 282 19.81 -0.70 20.77
C GLY A 282 18.91 0.40 20.22
N ILE A 283 17.94 0.03 19.38
CA ILE A 283 16.91 0.95 18.88
C ILE A 283 15.74 0.90 19.86
N ASP A 284 15.29 2.08 20.30
CA ASP A 284 14.12 2.17 21.14
C ASP A 284 12.85 2.03 20.28
N PHE A 285 11.94 1.15 20.73
CA PHE A 285 10.66 0.99 20.09
C PHE A 285 9.54 0.88 21.13
N GLU A 286 8.45 1.58 20.88
CA GLU A 286 7.29 1.63 21.74
C GLU A 286 6.03 1.23 20.97
N LYS A 287 5.09 0.56 21.64
CA LYS A 287 3.78 0.28 21.06
C LYS A 287 2.95 1.57 21.05
N HIS A 288 2.62 2.03 19.86
CA HIS A 288 1.73 3.17 19.67
C HIS A 288 0.25 2.74 19.69
N SER A 289 -0.04 1.57 19.12
CA SER A 289 -1.36 0.91 19.16
C SER A 289 -1.18 -0.60 19.15
N GLU A 290 -2.28 -1.36 19.13
CA GLU A 290 -2.23 -2.83 19.10
C GLU A 290 -1.35 -3.38 17.96
N HIS A 291 -1.27 -2.66 16.85
CA HIS A 291 -0.60 -3.12 15.63
C HIS A 291 0.43 -2.13 15.07
N SER A 292 0.84 -1.11 15.81
CA SER A 292 1.83 -0.13 15.36
C SER A 292 2.92 0.12 16.40
N LEU A 293 4.12 0.37 15.90
CA LEU A 293 5.31 0.71 16.69
C LEU A 293 5.82 2.07 16.29
N VAL A 294 6.33 2.82 17.26
CA VAL A 294 7.13 4.02 17.03
C VAL A 294 8.58 3.67 17.33
N LEU A 295 9.45 3.89 16.36
CA LEU A 295 10.89 3.63 16.44
C LEU A 295 11.63 4.94 16.65
N HIS A 296 12.56 4.96 17.61
CA HIS A 296 13.44 6.11 17.85
C HIS A 296 14.91 5.66 17.91
N PRO A 297 15.84 6.46 17.35
CA PRO A 297 17.25 6.31 17.67
C PRO A 297 17.46 6.50 19.18
N SER A 298 18.28 5.66 19.80
CA SER A 298 18.61 5.79 21.22
C SER A 298 20.10 6.10 21.43
N ASP A 299 20.44 6.61 22.61
CA ASP A 299 21.84 6.83 23.03
C ASP A 299 22.63 5.52 23.23
N HIS A 300 21.92 4.39 23.20
CA HIS A 300 22.49 3.04 23.37
C HIS A 300 22.71 2.30 22.07
N MET A 301 22.50 2.95 20.92
CA MET A 301 22.74 2.33 19.62
C MET A 301 24.20 1.90 19.49
N ARG A 302 24.39 0.70 18.91
CA ARG A 302 25.74 0.13 18.66
C ARG A 302 26.39 0.63 17.38
N ILE A 303 25.67 1.43 16.62
CA ILE A 303 26.08 2.04 15.35
C ILE A 303 25.65 3.51 15.36
N GLU A 304 26.35 4.35 14.64
CA GLU A 304 26.06 5.79 14.59
C GLU A 304 24.67 6.08 13.99
N GLN A 305 24.32 5.35 12.93
CA GLN A 305 23.02 5.51 12.26
C GLN A 305 22.50 4.14 11.81
N PHE A 306 21.23 3.87 12.13
CA PHE A 306 20.58 2.65 11.64
C PHE A 306 19.97 2.90 10.24
N PRO A 307 20.23 2.01 9.25
CA PRO A 307 19.75 2.19 7.89
C PRO A 307 18.21 2.32 7.82
N GLY A 308 17.74 3.40 7.20
CA GLY A 308 16.31 3.63 7.02
C GLY A 308 15.57 4.17 8.25
N LEU A 309 16.26 4.44 9.37
CA LEU A 309 15.68 5.08 10.56
C LEU A 309 16.09 6.55 10.59
N PRO A 310 15.17 7.52 10.41
CA PRO A 310 15.46 8.94 10.53
C PRO A 310 15.66 9.36 12.00
N GLU A 311 16.39 10.45 12.23
CA GLU A 311 16.60 11.02 13.56
C GLU A 311 15.29 11.40 14.29
N SER A 312 14.29 11.81 13.53
CA SER A 312 12.95 12.16 14.06
C SER A 312 12.13 10.96 14.52
N GLY A 313 12.62 9.73 14.29
CA GLY A 313 11.85 8.50 14.52
C GLY A 313 10.95 8.12 13.34
N LEU A 314 10.30 6.98 13.46
CA LEU A 314 9.47 6.41 12.40
C LEU A 314 8.31 5.61 13.00
N THR A 315 7.09 5.89 12.54
CA THR A 315 5.93 5.07 12.90
C THR A 315 5.74 3.97 11.87
N VAL A 316 5.68 2.72 12.34
CA VAL A 316 5.61 1.54 11.46
C VAL A 316 4.50 0.58 11.88
N THR A 317 4.02 -0.18 10.93
CA THR A 317 3.05 -1.26 11.17
C THR A 317 3.40 -2.48 10.33
N TYR A 318 3.04 -3.66 10.84
CA TYR A 318 3.07 -4.94 10.10
C TYR A 318 1.70 -5.33 9.52
N LYS A 319 0.69 -4.46 9.66
CA LYS A 319 -0.67 -4.69 9.16
C LYS A 319 -0.96 -3.81 7.95
N ARG A 320 -1.13 -4.45 6.79
CA ARG A 320 -1.39 -3.78 5.51
C ARG A 320 -2.60 -2.84 5.56
N GLN A 321 -3.69 -3.26 6.21
CA GLN A 321 -4.91 -2.44 6.29
C GLN A 321 -4.70 -1.14 7.07
N GLN A 322 -3.88 -1.16 8.12
CA GLN A 322 -3.55 0.06 8.86
C GLN A 322 -2.72 1.02 8.03
N ALA A 323 -1.70 0.51 7.33
CA ALA A 323 -0.88 1.34 6.47
C ALA A 323 -1.67 1.96 5.31
N LEU A 324 -2.67 1.26 4.78
CA LEU A 324 -3.55 1.79 3.73
C LEU A 324 -4.49 2.90 4.23
N SER A 325 -4.83 2.90 5.51
CA SER A 325 -5.72 3.91 6.10
C SER A 325 -4.97 5.11 6.70
N ARG A 326 -3.64 5.00 6.90
CA ARG A 326 -2.82 6.01 7.58
C ARG A 326 -1.53 6.28 6.82
N GLU A 327 -1.41 7.46 6.25
CA GLU A 327 -0.22 7.88 5.48
C GLU A 327 1.00 8.18 6.36
N ASP A 328 0.80 8.43 7.66
CA ASP A 328 1.85 8.67 8.65
C ASP A 328 2.53 7.38 9.14
N MET A 329 2.02 6.20 8.73
CA MET A 329 2.59 4.91 9.07
C MET A 329 3.25 4.25 7.86
N GLN A 330 4.45 3.71 8.06
CA GLN A 330 5.10 2.90 7.04
C GLN A 330 4.79 1.41 7.24
N PHE A 331 4.43 0.74 6.15
CA PHE A 331 4.20 -0.69 6.14
C PHE A 331 5.51 -1.46 6.03
N LEU A 332 5.88 -2.19 7.07
CA LEU A 332 7.08 -3.03 7.05
C LEU A 332 6.81 -4.34 6.32
N THR A 333 7.53 -4.54 5.23
CA THR A 333 7.66 -5.80 4.48
C THR A 333 9.12 -6.21 4.41
N TRP A 334 9.41 -7.42 3.91
CA TRP A 334 10.78 -7.88 3.69
C TRP A 334 11.56 -6.98 2.71
N GLU A 335 10.88 -6.26 1.83
CA GLU A 335 11.42 -5.34 0.83
C GLU A 335 11.57 -3.91 1.33
N HIS A 336 11.04 -3.60 2.51
CA HIS A 336 11.10 -2.24 3.06
C HIS A 336 12.56 -1.79 3.27
N PRO A 337 12.92 -0.52 2.95
CA PRO A 337 14.31 -0.04 3.07
C PRO A 337 14.92 -0.24 4.45
N LEU A 338 14.16 -0.03 5.53
CA LEU A 338 14.59 -0.28 6.90
C LEU A 338 14.96 -1.77 7.12
N VAL A 339 14.15 -2.69 6.60
CA VAL A 339 14.34 -4.13 6.76
C VAL A 339 15.52 -4.61 5.91
N ARG A 340 15.59 -4.17 4.66
CA ARG A 340 16.72 -4.47 3.78
C ARG A 340 18.02 -3.90 4.31
N GLY A 341 18.00 -2.66 4.79
CA GLY A 341 19.15 -2.04 5.43
C GLY A 341 19.63 -2.82 6.67
N ALA A 342 18.71 -3.35 7.48
CA ALA A 342 19.03 -4.22 8.60
C ALA A 342 19.67 -5.54 8.15
N GLN A 343 19.13 -6.16 7.10
CA GLN A 343 19.68 -7.39 6.52
C GLN A 343 21.08 -7.16 5.94
N ASP A 344 21.28 -6.07 5.20
CA ASP A 344 22.57 -5.68 4.65
C ASP A 344 23.58 -5.38 5.76
N LEU A 345 23.17 -4.68 6.80
CA LEU A 345 24.02 -4.40 7.96
C LEU A 345 24.51 -5.69 8.63
N ILE A 346 23.65 -6.69 8.78
CA ILE A 346 24.01 -7.97 9.39
C ILE A 346 24.87 -8.81 8.44
N SER A 347 24.54 -8.87 7.14
CA SER A 347 25.20 -9.76 6.18
C SER A 347 26.50 -9.19 5.61
N LEU A 348 26.63 -7.87 5.51
CA LEU A 348 27.81 -7.21 4.92
C LEU A 348 28.81 -6.69 5.96
N SER A 349 28.43 -6.61 7.24
CA SER A 349 29.32 -6.19 8.31
C SER A 349 29.95 -7.36 9.07
N GLU A 350 30.82 -7.06 10.00
CA GLU A 350 31.41 -8.06 10.90
C GLU A 350 30.46 -8.50 12.04
N PHE A 351 29.27 -7.93 12.11
CA PHE A 351 28.26 -8.25 13.14
C PHE A 351 27.56 -9.58 12.79
N GLY A 352 27.55 -10.51 13.76
CA GLY A 352 26.76 -11.74 13.65
C GLY A 352 27.40 -12.88 12.85
N ASN A 353 28.58 -12.71 12.26
CA ASN A 353 29.24 -13.74 11.45
C ASN A 353 29.79 -14.91 12.27
N THR A 354 30.03 -14.71 13.57
CA THR A 354 30.57 -15.75 14.45
C THR A 354 29.83 -15.78 15.77
N ALA A 355 29.55 -16.98 16.27
CA ALA A 355 28.90 -17.16 17.56
C ALA A 355 29.53 -18.37 18.32
N PHE A 356 29.52 -18.27 19.64
CA PHE A 356 29.81 -19.39 20.54
C PHE A 356 28.60 -19.62 21.46
N CYS A 357 28.16 -20.88 21.53
CA CYS A 357 27.00 -21.27 22.33
C CYS A 357 27.28 -22.55 23.09
N THR A 358 26.47 -22.84 24.10
CA THR A 358 26.43 -24.15 24.74
C THR A 358 25.11 -24.85 24.45
N LEU A 359 25.13 -26.18 24.55
CA LEU A 359 23.98 -27.04 24.28
C LEU A 359 23.96 -28.20 25.23
N LYS A 360 22.80 -28.47 25.78
CA LYS A 360 22.56 -29.73 26.55
C LYS A 360 21.78 -30.68 25.64
N LEU A 361 22.46 -31.69 25.11
CA LEU A 361 21.86 -32.65 24.17
C LEU A 361 22.31 -34.08 24.46
N PRO A 362 21.58 -34.84 25.28
CA PRO A 362 21.78 -36.28 25.34
C PRO A 362 21.47 -36.91 23.96
N PRO A 363 22.30 -37.76 23.38
CA PRO A 363 23.36 -38.60 23.95
C PRO A 363 24.81 -38.08 23.76
N LEU A 364 25.01 -36.82 23.42
CA LEU A 364 26.37 -36.28 23.26
C LEU A 364 27.00 -36.09 24.65
N LYS A 365 28.30 -36.46 24.75
CA LYS A 365 29.05 -36.28 26.00
C LYS A 365 29.32 -34.79 26.24
N PRO A 366 29.30 -34.33 27.52
CA PRO A 366 29.77 -32.99 27.84
C PRO A 366 31.20 -32.74 27.31
N GLY A 367 31.47 -31.54 26.78
CA GLY A 367 32.74 -31.20 26.18
C GLY A 367 32.88 -31.55 24.69
N THR A 368 31.86 -32.19 24.06
CA THR A 368 31.87 -32.41 22.60
C THR A 368 31.70 -31.08 21.88
N LEU A 369 32.53 -30.81 20.87
CA LEU A 369 32.41 -29.63 20.03
C LEU A 369 31.56 -29.94 18.79
N LEU A 370 30.65 -29.03 18.48
CA LEU A 370 29.92 -29.00 17.22
C LEU A 370 30.27 -27.72 16.48
N LEU A 371 30.47 -27.83 15.18
CA LEU A 371 30.72 -26.71 14.28
C LEU A 371 29.59 -26.60 13.29
N GLU A 372 28.85 -25.51 13.36
CA GLU A 372 27.87 -25.14 12.35
C GLU A 372 28.50 -24.07 11.44
N ALA A 373 28.59 -24.36 10.16
CA ALA A 373 29.14 -23.47 9.14
C ALA A 373 28.05 -23.20 8.08
N LEU A 374 27.92 -21.95 7.73
CA LEU A 374 27.03 -21.49 6.66
C LEU A 374 27.90 -21.04 5.48
N PHE A 375 27.60 -21.59 4.32
CA PHE A 375 28.30 -21.23 3.08
C PHE A 375 27.27 -20.65 2.10
N VAL A 376 27.65 -19.59 1.40
CA VAL A 376 26.85 -18.93 0.37
C VAL A 376 27.54 -19.05 -0.98
N LEU A 377 26.77 -19.39 -2.02
CA LEU A 377 27.26 -19.38 -3.38
C LEU A 377 27.39 -17.93 -3.87
N HIS A 378 28.63 -17.47 -3.99
CA HIS A 378 28.96 -16.13 -4.47
C HIS A 378 29.30 -16.18 -5.96
N CYS A 379 28.59 -15.39 -6.77
CA CYS A 379 28.82 -15.25 -8.19
C CYS A 379 29.14 -13.77 -8.50
N PRO A 380 30.41 -13.40 -8.70
CA PRO A 380 30.81 -12.04 -9.04
C PRO A 380 30.46 -11.76 -10.51
N ALA A 381 29.28 -11.16 -10.72
CA ALA A 381 28.78 -10.84 -12.05
C ALA A 381 28.22 -9.41 -12.10
N PRO A 382 28.17 -8.78 -13.28
CA PRO A 382 27.50 -7.50 -13.46
C PRO A 382 26.03 -7.56 -13.00
N THR A 383 25.58 -6.51 -12.32
CA THR A 383 24.21 -6.42 -11.76
C THR A 383 23.13 -6.53 -12.82
N GLU A 384 23.42 -6.11 -14.05
CA GLU A 384 22.51 -6.14 -15.21
C GLU A 384 22.11 -7.57 -15.59
N LEU A 385 22.95 -8.57 -15.33
CA LEU A 385 22.65 -9.99 -15.58
C LEU A 385 21.66 -10.55 -14.56
N GLN A 386 21.50 -9.92 -13.39
CA GLN A 386 20.56 -10.31 -12.33
C GLN A 386 20.65 -11.79 -11.94
N LEU A 387 21.86 -12.37 -11.87
CA LEU A 387 22.05 -13.80 -11.68
C LEU A 387 21.53 -14.34 -10.35
N PHE A 388 21.36 -13.48 -9.34
CA PHE A 388 20.74 -13.84 -8.07
C PHE A 388 19.34 -14.44 -8.22
N ARG A 389 18.60 -14.07 -9.29
CA ARG A 389 17.26 -14.62 -9.60
C ARG A 389 17.28 -16.12 -9.90
N TYR A 390 18.42 -16.63 -10.32
CA TYR A 390 18.61 -18.01 -10.74
C TYR A 390 19.33 -18.86 -9.68
N MET A 391 19.65 -18.25 -8.53
CA MET A 391 20.31 -18.91 -7.40
C MET A 391 19.44 -18.87 -6.13
N PRO A 392 18.21 -19.41 -6.16
CA PRO A 392 17.24 -19.22 -5.06
C PRO A 392 17.64 -19.91 -3.75
N GLN A 393 18.53 -20.90 -3.79
CA GLN A 393 19.00 -21.64 -2.62
C GLN A 393 20.53 -21.64 -2.57
N SER A 394 21.12 -20.46 -2.45
CA SER A 394 22.57 -20.31 -2.40
C SER A 394 23.17 -20.62 -1.03
N LEU A 395 22.35 -20.82 0.01
CA LEU A 395 22.81 -21.08 1.37
C LEU A 395 22.95 -22.59 1.62
N LEU A 396 24.17 -23.01 1.99
CA LEU A 396 24.45 -24.38 2.45
C LEU A 396 24.85 -24.36 3.93
N ARG A 397 24.07 -25.06 4.75
CA ARG A 397 24.39 -25.32 6.13
C ARG A 397 25.13 -26.66 6.26
N VAL A 398 26.18 -26.68 7.07
CA VAL A 398 26.91 -27.91 7.48
C VAL A 398 27.05 -27.88 8.98
N LEU A 399 26.67 -28.97 9.64
CA LEU A 399 26.82 -29.17 11.08
C LEU A 399 27.65 -30.43 11.31
N LEU A 400 28.85 -30.27 11.88
CA LEU A 400 29.79 -31.36 12.17
C LEU A 400 30.05 -31.52 13.65
N ASP A 401 30.31 -32.75 14.10
CA ASP A 401 30.89 -33.00 15.39
C ASP A 401 32.43 -32.99 15.32
N ASP A 402 33.12 -33.07 16.48
CA ASP A 402 34.60 -33.09 16.61
C ASP A 402 35.24 -34.32 15.96
N LYS A 403 34.46 -35.34 15.58
CA LYS A 403 34.89 -36.53 14.86
C LYS A 403 34.65 -36.44 13.36
N GLY A 404 34.14 -35.33 12.87
CA GLY A 404 33.84 -35.10 11.47
C GLY A 404 32.54 -35.72 10.97
N LYS A 405 31.67 -36.17 11.86
CA LYS A 405 30.35 -36.71 11.48
C LYS A 405 29.40 -35.58 11.11
N ASP A 406 28.76 -35.68 9.94
CA ASP A 406 27.76 -34.73 9.48
C ASP A 406 26.42 -34.99 10.20
N LEU A 407 25.95 -33.99 10.93
CA LEU A 407 24.70 -33.97 11.68
C LEU A 407 23.66 -33.05 11.05
N THR A 408 23.93 -32.49 9.89
CA THR A 408 23.09 -31.48 9.22
C THR A 408 21.64 -31.98 9.00
N ALA A 409 21.50 -33.21 8.54
CA ALA A 409 20.18 -33.81 8.29
C ALA A 409 19.45 -34.23 9.57
N VAL A 410 20.19 -34.50 10.66
CA VAL A 410 19.63 -34.98 11.92
C VAL A 410 19.13 -33.83 12.79
N LEU A 411 19.83 -32.70 12.78
CA LEU A 411 19.54 -31.52 13.59
C LEU A 411 19.15 -30.34 12.69
N GLY A 412 17.85 -30.20 12.42
CA GLY A 412 17.30 -29.09 11.66
C GLY A 412 17.58 -27.74 12.33
N ILE A 413 17.76 -26.67 11.55
CA ILE A 413 18.18 -25.35 12.04
C ILE A 413 17.26 -24.78 13.13
N ASN A 414 15.94 -24.92 12.97
CA ASN A 414 14.95 -24.38 13.92
C ASN A 414 14.95 -25.14 15.25
N GLN A 415 15.11 -26.45 15.23
CA GLN A 415 15.18 -27.27 16.44
C GLN A 415 16.50 -27.04 17.16
N PHE A 416 17.60 -27.00 16.41
CA PHE A 416 18.94 -26.77 16.96
C PHE A 416 19.03 -25.39 17.64
N SER A 417 18.56 -24.33 16.98
CA SER A 417 18.63 -22.97 17.52
C SER A 417 17.84 -22.78 18.83
N LYS A 418 16.73 -23.51 19.03
CA LYS A 418 15.95 -23.45 20.28
C LYS A 418 16.65 -24.05 21.48
N LEU A 419 17.61 -24.93 21.27
CA LEU A 419 18.33 -25.63 22.32
C LEU A 419 19.59 -24.90 22.76
N LEU A 420 20.02 -23.87 22.04
CA LEU A 420 21.27 -23.16 22.26
C LEU A 420 21.17 -22.18 23.43
N GLN A 421 22.22 -22.11 24.23
CA GLN A 421 22.38 -21.16 25.32
C GLN A 421 23.54 -20.20 25.03
N LYS A 422 23.32 -18.91 25.27
CA LYS A 422 24.33 -17.87 25.10
C LYS A 422 25.44 -18.01 26.12
N VAL A 423 26.69 -17.75 25.73
CA VAL A 423 27.86 -17.76 26.61
C VAL A 423 28.45 -16.35 26.65
N PRO A 424 28.87 -15.84 27.83
CA PRO A 424 29.59 -14.56 27.91
C PRO A 424 30.83 -14.53 27.04
N ARG A 425 31.09 -13.40 26.38
CA ARG A 425 32.15 -13.24 25.35
C ARG A 425 33.53 -13.64 25.88
N ASN A 426 33.85 -13.25 27.11
CA ASN A 426 35.16 -13.55 27.69
C ASN A 426 35.43 -15.07 27.82
N ASN A 427 34.43 -15.81 28.32
CA ASN A 427 34.51 -17.26 28.46
C ASN A 427 34.57 -17.97 27.10
N ALA A 428 33.83 -17.44 26.11
CA ALA A 428 33.86 -17.96 24.75
C ALA A 428 35.24 -17.82 24.08
N GLN A 429 35.91 -16.69 24.28
CA GLN A 429 37.25 -16.46 23.68
C GLN A 429 38.30 -17.45 24.14
N ASP A 430 38.33 -17.78 25.43
CA ASP A 430 39.30 -18.71 25.97
C ASP A 430 39.04 -20.15 25.49
N LEU A 431 37.76 -20.54 25.44
CA LEU A 431 37.36 -21.85 24.92
C LEU A 431 37.71 -22.03 23.44
N VAL A 432 37.42 -21.02 22.62
CA VAL A 432 37.74 -21.03 21.18
C VAL A 432 39.26 -21.08 20.96
N ARG A 433 40.05 -20.34 21.75
CA ARG A 433 41.51 -20.34 21.65
C ARG A 433 42.10 -21.74 21.89
N HIS A 434 41.59 -22.46 22.89
CA HIS A 434 42.00 -23.83 23.19
C HIS A 434 41.56 -24.84 22.13
N ALA A 435 40.35 -24.66 21.59
CA ALA A 435 39.75 -25.55 20.60
C ALA A 435 40.23 -25.27 19.15
N ARG A 436 41.01 -24.23 18.91
CA ARG A 436 41.40 -23.76 17.56
C ARG A 436 41.92 -24.87 16.63
N PRO A 437 42.80 -25.79 17.04
CA PRO A 437 43.29 -26.84 16.14
C PRO A 437 42.19 -27.78 15.65
N VAL A 438 41.26 -28.14 16.56
CA VAL A 438 40.14 -29.02 16.26
C VAL A 438 39.14 -28.30 15.34
N LEU A 439 38.82 -27.05 15.65
CA LEU A 439 37.92 -26.23 14.84
C LEU A 439 38.44 -26.00 13.42
N THR A 440 39.77 -25.83 13.24
CA THR A 440 40.37 -25.71 11.92
C THR A 440 40.17 -26.98 11.08
N THR A 441 40.36 -28.14 11.69
CA THR A 441 40.12 -29.44 11.03
C THR A 441 38.63 -29.64 10.67
N MET A 442 37.76 -29.29 11.59
CA MET A 442 36.30 -29.35 11.35
C MET A 442 35.87 -28.44 10.19
N LEU A 443 36.43 -27.22 10.13
CA LEU A 443 36.13 -26.28 9.01
C LEU A 443 36.61 -26.83 7.68
N GLN A 444 37.83 -27.37 7.60
CA GLN A 444 38.35 -28.03 6.38
C GLN A 444 37.45 -29.20 5.93
N ASN A 445 36.92 -29.97 6.88
CA ASN A 445 35.97 -31.04 6.56
C ASN A 445 34.63 -30.47 6.06
N ALA A 446 34.14 -29.38 6.63
CA ALA A 446 32.95 -28.68 6.15
C ALA A 446 33.13 -28.17 4.71
N GLU A 447 34.29 -27.57 4.39
CA GLU A 447 34.64 -27.13 3.04
C GLU A 447 34.67 -28.29 2.02
N LYS A 448 35.17 -29.45 2.41
CA LYS A 448 35.18 -30.64 1.53
C LYS A 448 33.75 -31.15 1.24
N ILE A 449 32.89 -31.16 2.23
CA ILE A 449 31.48 -31.56 2.08
C ILE A 449 30.74 -30.59 1.17
N THR A 450 30.97 -29.29 1.33
CA THR A 450 30.28 -28.27 0.52
C THR A 450 30.79 -28.24 -0.93
N ALA A 451 32.07 -28.54 -1.17
CA ALA A 451 32.63 -28.58 -2.52
C ALA A 451 31.89 -29.55 -3.45
N SER A 452 31.41 -30.69 -2.92
CA SER A 452 30.64 -31.65 -3.71
C SER A 452 29.26 -31.10 -4.14
N LYS A 453 28.66 -30.22 -3.33
CA LYS A 453 27.37 -29.61 -3.59
C LYS A 453 27.45 -28.37 -4.49
N GLN A 454 28.62 -27.74 -4.57
CA GLN A 454 28.83 -26.56 -5.40
C GLN A 454 28.47 -26.80 -6.87
N ALA A 455 28.96 -27.91 -7.42
CA ALA A 455 28.72 -28.26 -8.83
C ALA A 455 27.23 -28.45 -9.14
N GLU A 456 26.49 -29.05 -8.22
CA GLU A 456 25.03 -29.25 -8.35
C GLU A 456 24.28 -27.90 -8.32
N LEU A 457 24.63 -26.99 -7.42
CA LEU A 457 24.02 -25.66 -7.35
C LEU A 457 24.29 -24.84 -8.61
N ILE A 458 25.54 -24.86 -9.11
CA ILE A 458 25.90 -24.16 -10.34
C ILE A 458 25.14 -24.75 -11.53
N SER A 459 25.08 -26.07 -11.66
CA SER A 459 24.34 -26.75 -12.74
C SER A 459 22.85 -26.41 -12.71
N SER A 460 22.23 -26.39 -11.52
CA SER A 460 20.83 -26.01 -11.37
C SER A 460 20.58 -24.56 -11.78
N ALA A 461 21.44 -23.62 -11.37
CA ALA A 461 21.35 -22.22 -11.76
C ALA A 461 21.52 -22.05 -13.28
N GLN A 462 22.50 -22.73 -13.89
CA GLN A 462 22.72 -22.70 -15.35
C GLN A 462 21.53 -23.25 -16.12
N HIS A 463 20.90 -24.31 -15.62
CA HIS A 463 19.70 -24.88 -16.24
C HIS A 463 18.53 -23.88 -16.20
N LEU A 464 18.29 -23.21 -15.06
CA LEU A 464 17.24 -22.21 -14.91
C LEU A 464 17.43 -21.01 -15.85
N VAL A 465 18.65 -20.48 -15.92
CA VAL A 465 19.00 -19.37 -16.85
C VAL A 465 18.75 -19.81 -18.29
N SER A 466 19.22 -21.01 -18.67
CA SER A 466 19.11 -21.51 -20.03
C SER A 466 17.65 -21.74 -20.42
N ALA A 467 16.84 -22.31 -19.53
CA ALA A 467 15.42 -22.54 -19.78
C ALA A 467 14.66 -21.21 -20.00
N GLN A 468 14.92 -20.20 -19.16
CA GLN A 468 14.24 -18.93 -19.27
C GLN A 468 14.68 -18.14 -20.51
N ILE A 469 15.97 -17.92 -20.69
CA ILE A 469 16.46 -17.10 -21.82
C ILE A 469 16.23 -17.80 -23.17
N ASN A 470 16.34 -19.12 -23.27
CA ASN A 470 16.01 -19.82 -24.50
C ASN A 470 14.51 -19.71 -24.83
N GLY A 471 13.62 -19.77 -23.83
CA GLY A 471 12.20 -19.51 -24.04
C GLY A 471 11.90 -18.10 -24.55
N GLU A 472 12.63 -17.09 -24.06
CA GLU A 472 12.55 -15.71 -24.57
C GLU A 472 13.10 -15.63 -26.01
N LEU A 473 14.21 -16.29 -26.31
CA LEU A 473 14.83 -16.33 -27.63
C LEU A 473 13.91 -16.99 -28.67
N GLU A 474 13.30 -18.12 -28.34
CA GLU A 474 12.34 -18.79 -29.23
C GLU A 474 11.14 -17.90 -29.53
N ARG A 475 10.60 -17.25 -28.49
CA ARG A 475 9.51 -16.30 -28.65
C ARG A 475 9.89 -15.11 -29.54
N MET A 476 11.07 -14.52 -29.31
CA MET A 476 11.55 -13.38 -30.10
C MET A 476 11.79 -13.76 -31.56
N LYS A 477 12.35 -14.94 -31.83
CA LYS A 477 12.52 -15.44 -33.20
C LYS A 477 11.19 -15.64 -33.91
N ALA A 478 10.23 -16.31 -33.24
CA ALA A 478 8.90 -16.50 -33.80
C ALA A 478 8.16 -15.18 -34.02
N LEU A 479 8.41 -14.17 -33.18
CA LEU A 479 7.86 -12.84 -33.36
C LEU A 479 8.50 -12.11 -34.54
N ALA A 480 9.82 -12.24 -34.74
CA ALA A 480 10.54 -11.65 -35.86
C ALA A 480 10.04 -12.16 -37.23
N ASP A 481 9.58 -13.41 -37.31
CA ASP A 481 9.02 -13.99 -38.54
C ASP A 481 7.72 -13.31 -38.98
N VAL A 482 6.97 -12.69 -38.04
CA VAL A 482 5.65 -12.07 -38.30
C VAL A 482 5.63 -10.56 -38.09
N ASN A 483 6.61 -9.98 -37.41
CA ASN A 483 6.68 -8.56 -37.08
C ASN A 483 8.03 -7.94 -37.49
N PRO A 484 8.09 -7.12 -38.55
CA PRO A 484 9.33 -6.52 -39.04
C PRO A 484 9.95 -5.48 -38.09
N ASN A 485 9.25 -5.09 -37.01
CA ASN A 485 9.78 -4.16 -36.01
C ASN A 485 10.69 -4.84 -34.98
N VAL A 486 10.72 -6.18 -34.92
CA VAL A 486 11.67 -6.92 -34.07
C VAL A 486 13.05 -6.85 -34.72
N ARG A 487 14.00 -6.27 -33.99
CA ARG A 487 15.36 -6.06 -34.49
C ARG A 487 16.25 -7.26 -34.21
N GLN A 488 17.12 -7.59 -35.15
CA GLN A 488 18.12 -8.65 -34.95
C GLN A 488 18.99 -8.40 -33.71
N GLU A 489 19.27 -7.14 -33.41
CA GLU A 489 20.04 -6.71 -32.25
C GLU A 489 19.42 -7.18 -30.91
N GLU A 490 18.10 -7.29 -30.82
CA GLU A 490 17.40 -7.77 -29.61
C GLU A 490 17.62 -9.29 -29.41
N ILE A 491 17.62 -10.03 -30.50
CA ILE A 491 17.92 -11.48 -30.49
C ILE A 491 19.38 -11.72 -30.12
N ASP A 492 20.29 -10.96 -30.73
CA ASP A 492 21.73 -11.05 -30.46
C ASP A 492 22.05 -10.66 -29.01
N TYR A 493 21.36 -9.66 -28.46
CA TYR A 493 21.48 -9.28 -27.05
C TYR A 493 21.10 -10.43 -26.11
N LEU A 494 19.98 -11.12 -26.35
CA LEU A 494 19.57 -12.28 -25.53
C LEU A 494 20.57 -13.42 -25.62
N GLN A 495 21.16 -13.68 -26.80
CA GLN A 495 22.19 -14.67 -26.96
C GLN A 495 23.46 -14.33 -26.18
N GLN A 496 23.91 -13.07 -26.27
CA GLN A 496 25.07 -12.56 -25.51
C GLN A 496 24.79 -12.64 -24.01
N ARG A 497 23.59 -12.26 -23.57
CA ARG A 497 23.17 -12.35 -22.17
C ARG A 497 23.19 -13.80 -21.66
N LEU A 498 22.74 -14.77 -22.45
CA LEU A 498 22.81 -16.20 -22.10
C LEU A 498 24.25 -16.65 -21.92
N ALA A 499 25.11 -16.38 -22.90
CA ALA A 499 26.52 -16.76 -22.87
C ALA A 499 27.25 -16.13 -21.68
N ALA A 500 27.06 -14.84 -21.44
CA ALA A 500 27.62 -14.12 -20.29
C ALA A 500 27.14 -14.72 -18.97
N SER A 501 25.84 -14.99 -18.84
CA SER A 501 25.26 -15.60 -17.64
C SER A 501 25.86 -16.96 -17.33
N GLN A 502 25.98 -17.83 -18.32
CA GLN A 502 26.60 -19.16 -18.17
C GLN A 502 28.08 -19.04 -17.77
N HIS A 503 28.80 -18.10 -18.38
CA HIS A 503 30.20 -17.85 -18.07
C HIS A 503 30.40 -17.44 -16.60
N PHE A 504 29.67 -16.44 -16.12
CA PHE A 504 29.78 -15.97 -14.73
C PHE A 504 29.31 -17.03 -13.73
N LEU A 505 28.23 -17.77 -14.01
CA LEU A 505 27.79 -18.88 -13.15
C LEU A 505 28.84 -19.98 -13.03
N SER A 506 29.60 -20.27 -14.10
CA SER A 506 30.69 -21.23 -14.03
C SER A 506 31.84 -20.82 -13.10
N GLN A 507 31.99 -19.52 -12.82
CA GLN A 507 32.98 -18.95 -11.92
C GLN A 507 32.50 -18.83 -10.46
N ALA A 508 31.24 -19.14 -10.20
CA ALA A 508 30.66 -19.04 -8.87
C ALA A 508 31.38 -19.98 -7.88
N LYS A 509 31.62 -19.50 -6.67
CA LYS A 509 32.30 -20.22 -5.59
C LYS A 509 31.50 -20.14 -4.29
N LEU A 510 31.56 -21.22 -3.53
CA LEU A 510 31.08 -21.22 -2.16
C LEU A 510 32.06 -20.43 -1.27
N ARG A 511 31.51 -19.49 -0.51
CA ARG A 511 32.21 -18.68 0.48
C ARG A 511 31.60 -18.95 1.85
N LEU A 512 32.49 -19.11 2.86
CA LEU A 512 32.04 -19.16 4.25
C LEU A 512 31.45 -17.79 4.62
N ASP A 513 30.20 -17.80 5.08
CA ASP A 513 29.48 -16.62 5.46
C ASP A 513 29.39 -16.47 6.99
N ALA A 514 29.02 -17.53 7.68
CA ALA A 514 28.90 -17.50 9.13
C ALA A 514 29.35 -18.82 9.77
N LEU A 515 29.81 -18.71 11.02
CA LEU A 515 30.33 -19.81 11.80
C LEU A 515 29.76 -19.80 13.23
N ARG A 516 29.25 -20.92 13.68
CA ARG A 516 28.80 -21.09 15.07
C ARG A 516 29.49 -22.29 15.69
N VAL A 517 30.22 -22.07 16.78
CA VAL A 517 30.81 -23.13 17.61
C VAL A 517 29.88 -23.43 18.76
N VAL A 518 29.56 -24.68 18.95
CA VAL A 518 28.67 -25.12 20.05
C VAL A 518 29.35 -26.19 20.87
N MET A 519 29.39 -26.00 22.18
CA MET A 519 29.97 -26.98 23.10
C MET A 519 28.83 -27.61 23.91
N THR A 520 28.86 -28.95 24.00
CA THR A 520 27.88 -29.68 24.84
C THR A 520 28.28 -29.54 26.31
N VAL A 521 27.27 -29.33 27.18
CA VAL A 521 27.40 -29.18 28.65
C VAL A 521 26.57 -30.19 29.40
#